data_1bd39eeae30df1b8b7af0c8eb136b615
#
_entry.id   1bd39eeae30df1b8b7af0c8eb136b615
#
_cell.length_a   1.000
_cell.length_b   1.000
_cell.length_c   1.000
_cell.angle_alpha   90.00
_cell.angle_beta   90.00
_cell.angle_gamma   90.00
#
_symmetry.space_group_name_H-M   'P 1'
#
loop_
_entity.id
_entity.type
_entity.pdbx_description
1 polymer ?
#
loop_
_entity_poly.entity_id
_entity_poly.type
_entity_poly.pdbx_seq_one_letter_code
_entity_poly.pdbx_strand_id
1 'polypeptide(L)'
;VQGRVNGSSPRISIGPHGVFTVDQARDVAREHLRSMRMGIDPRAVAKKEAAQRVTLRDVADGYKRDRPLKDSSKAEIERHVTTTFEAWLKKPLKDINREAVTKRFNEIKTKGTTGNGPAPAQANQAFAVLRALFNYAIREYREPDGSPVLTDNPVDVLYKKWAPLKPRTSRVPDSKVGAVWSFLTKAREQAYNRDTLASIDLVMLLMLTGLRIGECSELTWDRVNLEEGWIHIPDPKNSNPVWLPLSTQAVQLLTTRQRVKGSPFVFSSWGKAGHIKD
;
A
#
# COMPACT_ATOMS: atom_id res chain seq x y z
N VAL A 1 -32.08 -20.53 -23.75
CA VAL A 1 -32.00 -21.98 -24.00
C VAL A 1 -32.07 -22.76 -22.70
N GLN A 2 -32.70 -23.90 -22.67
CA GLN A 2 -32.80 -24.79 -21.49
C GLN A 2 -32.47 -26.22 -21.90
N GLY A 3 -31.67 -26.89 -21.13
CA GLY A 3 -31.30 -28.28 -21.34
C GLY A 3 -31.04 -29.02 -20.02
N ARG A 4 -30.75 -30.30 -20.06
CA ARG A 4 -30.48 -31.14 -18.87
C ARG A 4 -28.99 -31.48 -18.84
N VAL A 5 -28.34 -31.27 -17.70
CA VAL A 5 -26.93 -31.64 -17.48
C VAL A 5 -26.72 -32.03 -16.02
N ASN A 6 -26.10 -33.18 -15.78
CA ASN A 6 -25.74 -33.68 -14.44
C ASN A 6 -26.89 -33.60 -13.41
N GLY A 7 -28.13 -33.99 -13.81
CA GLY A 7 -29.30 -33.94 -12.94
C GLY A 7 -29.96 -32.56 -12.75
N SER A 8 -29.38 -31.51 -13.26
CA SER A 8 -29.94 -30.15 -13.24
C SER A 8 -30.46 -29.70 -14.62
N SER A 9 -31.35 -28.72 -14.64
CA SER A 9 -31.92 -28.14 -15.88
C SER A 9 -31.59 -26.64 -15.98
N PRO A 10 -30.34 -26.30 -16.33
CA PRO A 10 -29.92 -24.91 -16.43
C PRO A 10 -30.68 -24.16 -17.54
N ARG A 11 -31.06 -22.94 -17.25
CA ARG A 11 -31.61 -21.97 -18.21
C ARG A 11 -30.56 -20.93 -18.50
N ILE A 12 -30.22 -20.73 -19.78
CA ILE A 12 -29.18 -19.78 -20.22
C ILE A 12 -29.81 -18.74 -21.15
N SER A 13 -29.58 -17.48 -20.87
CA SER A 13 -29.92 -16.38 -21.78
C SER A 13 -28.83 -16.27 -22.85
N ILE A 14 -29.22 -16.14 -24.11
CA ILE A 14 -28.29 -15.98 -25.24
C ILE A 14 -27.87 -14.51 -25.38
N GLY A 15 -28.80 -13.59 -25.13
CA GLY A 15 -28.57 -12.15 -25.23
C GLY A 15 -29.87 -11.36 -25.37
N PRO A 16 -29.80 -10.00 -25.37
CA PRO A 16 -30.97 -9.17 -25.59
C PRO A 16 -31.46 -9.27 -27.04
N HIS A 17 -32.75 -9.05 -27.23
CA HIS A 17 -33.39 -9.00 -28.55
C HIS A 17 -32.73 -7.89 -29.40
N GLY A 18 -32.46 -8.20 -30.67
CA GLY A 18 -31.85 -7.27 -31.61
C GLY A 18 -30.32 -7.29 -31.72
N VAL A 19 -29.62 -7.99 -30.78
CA VAL A 19 -28.15 -8.18 -30.85
C VAL A 19 -27.81 -9.35 -31.75
N PHE A 20 -28.64 -10.39 -31.78
CA PHE A 20 -28.46 -11.59 -32.59
C PHE A 20 -29.58 -11.69 -33.65
N THR A 21 -29.23 -12.13 -34.84
CA THR A 21 -30.22 -12.67 -35.79
C THR A 21 -30.82 -13.95 -35.24
N VAL A 22 -31.98 -14.34 -35.75
CA VAL A 22 -32.66 -15.59 -35.32
C VAL A 22 -31.76 -16.80 -35.54
N ASP A 23 -31.02 -16.85 -36.64
CA ASP A 23 -30.15 -17.98 -36.96
C ASP A 23 -28.92 -18.00 -36.06
N GLN A 24 -28.30 -16.84 -35.82
CA GLN A 24 -27.21 -16.72 -34.84
C GLN A 24 -27.65 -17.17 -33.43
N ALA A 25 -28.84 -16.76 -32.99
CA ALA A 25 -29.37 -17.20 -31.70
C ALA A 25 -29.64 -18.72 -31.65
N ARG A 26 -30.10 -19.33 -32.76
CA ARG A 26 -30.29 -20.78 -32.87
C ARG A 26 -28.95 -21.51 -32.83
N ASP A 27 -27.91 -20.99 -33.48
CA ASP A 27 -26.60 -21.63 -33.48
C ASP A 27 -25.98 -21.61 -32.07
N VAL A 28 -26.05 -20.49 -31.36
CA VAL A 28 -25.62 -20.40 -29.96
C VAL A 28 -26.42 -21.34 -29.06
N ALA A 29 -27.75 -21.44 -29.29
CA ALA A 29 -28.60 -22.38 -28.56
C ALA A 29 -28.19 -23.83 -28.77
N ARG A 30 -27.90 -24.22 -30.05
CA ARG A 30 -27.44 -25.57 -30.39
C ARG A 30 -26.11 -25.90 -29.73
N GLU A 31 -25.18 -24.95 -29.67
CA GLU A 31 -23.87 -25.14 -29.03
C GLU A 31 -24.04 -25.39 -27.52
N HIS A 32 -24.86 -24.58 -26.84
CA HIS A 32 -25.16 -24.80 -25.41
C HIS A 32 -25.83 -26.16 -25.16
N LEU A 33 -26.79 -26.57 -26.01
CA LEU A 33 -27.45 -27.87 -25.89
C LEU A 33 -26.50 -29.02 -26.13
N ARG A 34 -25.57 -28.86 -27.10
CA ARG A 34 -24.51 -29.85 -27.38
C ARG A 34 -23.62 -30.04 -26.15
N SER A 35 -23.11 -28.92 -25.58
CA SER A 35 -22.28 -28.93 -24.35
C SER A 35 -22.99 -29.63 -23.19
N MET A 36 -24.28 -29.33 -22.96
CA MET A 36 -25.08 -29.96 -21.92
C MET A 36 -25.24 -31.46 -22.14
N ARG A 37 -25.44 -31.92 -23.41
CA ARG A 37 -25.51 -33.38 -23.75
C ARG A 37 -24.19 -34.09 -23.51
N MET A 38 -23.06 -33.36 -23.64
CA MET A 38 -21.70 -33.86 -23.32
C MET A 38 -21.41 -33.83 -21.81
N GLY A 39 -22.38 -33.49 -20.96
CA GLY A 39 -22.19 -33.37 -19.51
C GLY A 39 -21.52 -32.10 -19.04
N ILE A 40 -21.32 -31.12 -19.94
CA ILE A 40 -20.68 -29.82 -19.61
C ILE A 40 -21.78 -28.79 -19.35
N ASP A 41 -21.83 -28.24 -18.12
CA ASP A 41 -22.73 -27.12 -17.80
C ASP A 41 -22.11 -25.78 -18.29
N PRO A 42 -22.72 -25.12 -19.30
CA PRO A 42 -22.19 -23.88 -19.83
C PRO A 42 -22.09 -22.75 -18.77
N ARG A 43 -22.92 -22.77 -17.73
CA ARG A 43 -22.85 -21.81 -16.61
C ARG A 43 -21.60 -22.04 -15.78
N ALA A 44 -21.21 -23.30 -15.55
CA ALA A 44 -19.97 -23.63 -14.85
C ALA A 44 -18.75 -23.20 -15.66
N VAL A 45 -18.78 -23.38 -16.99
CA VAL A 45 -17.72 -22.90 -17.90
C VAL A 45 -17.62 -21.36 -17.83
N ALA A 46 -18.72 -20.65 -17.99
CA ALA A 46 -18.73 -19.18 -17.92
C ALA A 46 -18.26 -18.67 -16.55
N LYS A 47 -18.64 -19.34 -15.48
CA LYS A 47 -18.21 -19.01 -14.11
C LYS A 47 -16.72 -19.28 -13.91
N LYS A 48 -16.20 -20.35 -14.49
CA LYS A 48 -14.77 -20.65 -14.50
C LYS A 48 -13.96 -19.60 -15.27
N GLU A 49 -14.41 -19.24 -16.47
CA GLU A 49 -13.79 -18.18 -17.27
C GLU A 49 -13.80 -16.83 -16.54
N ALA A 50 -14.94 -16.49 -15.89
CA ALA A 50 -15.03 -15.26 -15.11
C ALA A 50 -14.05 -15.26 -13.92
N ALA A 51 -13.92 -16.38 -13.20
CA ALA A 51 -12.96 -16.53 -12.13
C ALA A 51 -11.50 -16.38 -12.64
N GLN A 52 -11.20 -16.89 -13.81
CA GLN A 52 -9.88 -16.79 -14.43
C GLN A 52 -9.56 -15.38 -14.98
N ARG A 53 -10.55 -14.49 -15.11
CA ARG A 53 -10.37 -13.09 -15.53
C ARG A 53 -10.08 -12.13 -14.37
N VAL A 54 -9.99 -12.64 -13.13
CA VAL A 54 -9.62 -11.81 -11.96
C VAL A 54 -8.32 -11.06 -12.24
N THR A 55 -8.38 -9.73 -12.14
CA THR A 55 -7.26 -8.85 -12.47
C THR A 55 -6.46 -8.47 -11.21
N LEU A 56 -5.26 -7.90 -11.41
CA LEU A 56 -4.47 -7.35 -10.31
C LEU A 56 -5.23 -6.24 -9.56
N ARG A 57 -6.05 -5.45 -10.28
CA ARG A 57 -6.91 -4.41 -9.67
C ARG A 57 -7.93 -5.02 -8.73
N ASP A 58 -8.66 -6.04 -9.17
CA ASP A 58 -9.70 -6.69 -8.37
C ASP A 58 -9.12 -7.25 -7.07
N VAL A 59 -7.93 -7.87 -7.15
CA VAL A 59 -7.24 -8.43 -5.99
C VAL A 59 -6.75 -7.34 -5.04
N ALA A 60 -6.20 -6.22 -5.57
CA ALA A 60 -5.76 -5.12 -4.72
C ALA A 60 -6.93 -4.46 -3.98
N ASP A 61 -8.07 -4.29 -4.64
CA ASP A 61 -9.27 -3.72 -4.03
C ASP A 61 -9.88 -4.67 -2.99
N GLY A 62 -9.95 -5.98 -3.28
CA GLY A 62 -10.34 -7.01 -2.32
C GLY A 62 -9.43 -7.02 -1.09
N TYR A 63 -8.12 -7.04 -1.31
CA TYR A 63 -7.12 -7.04 -0.22
C TYR A 63 -7.25 -5.83 0.71
N LYS A 64 -7.44 -4.62 0.14
CA LYS A 64 -7.63 -3.38 0.92
C LYS A 64 -8.95 -3.35 1.68
N ARG A 65 -10.01 -3.98 1.15
CA ARG A 65 -11.32 -4.08 1.80
C ARG A 65 -11.32 -5.07 2.96
N ASP A 66 -10.73 -6.25 2.76
CA ASP A 66 -10.87 -7.39 3.66
C ASP A 66 -9.80 -7.41 4.76
N ARG A 67 -8.80 -6.53 4.70
CA ARG A 67 -7.72 -6.43 5.68
C ARG A 67 -7.80 -5.15 6.51
N PRO A 68 -7.59 -5.22 7.83
CA PRO A 68 -7.51 -4.04 8.71
C PRO A 68 -6.17 -3.32 8.49
N LEU A 69 -6.05 -2.58 7.39
CA LEU A 69 -4.83 -1.86 7.01
C LEU A 69 -4.92 -0.40 7.40
N LYS A 70 -3.80 0.17 7.89
CA LYS A 70 -3.64 1.62 8.04
C LYS A 70 -3.74 2.30 6.67
N ASP A 71 -4.22 3.54 6.63
CA ASP A 71 -4.41 4.28 5.37
C ASP A 71 -3.10 4.47 4.59
N SER A 72 -1.98 4.65 5.28
CA SER A 72 -0.65 4.68 4.67
C SER A 72 -0.31 3.39 3.91
N SER A 73 -0.66 2.23 4.47
CA SER A 73 -0.45 0.93 3.80
C SER A 73 -1.38 0.76 2.58
N LYS A 74 -2.63 1.22 2.69
CA LYS A 74 -3.58 1.22 1.55
C LYS A 74 -3.07 2.12 0.43
N ALA A 75 -2.58 3.32 0.77
CA ALA A 75 -1.99 4.25 -0.19
C ALA A 75 -0.73 3.69 -0.85
N GLU A 76 0.12 2.98 -0.11
CA GLU A 76 1.31 2.33 -0.64
C GLU A 76 0.96 1.21 -1.64
N ILE A 77 -0.01 0.35 -1.30
CA ILE A 77 -0.53 -0.68 -2.21
C ILE A 77 -1.05 -0.02 -3.48
N GLU A 78 -1.90 1.01 -3.33
CA GLU A 78 -2.48 1.75 -4.46
C GLU A 78 -1.39 2.31 -5.36
N ARG A 79 -0.40 3.00 -4.78
CA ARG A 79 0.73 3.55 -5.53
C ARG A 79 1.48 2.47 -6.33
N HIS A 80 1.79 1.32 -5.72
CA HIS A 80 2.50 0.25 -6.44
C HIS A 80 1.65 -0.36 -7.55
N VAL A 81 0.36 -0.57 -7.32
CA VAL A 81 -0.54 -1.18 -8.30
C VAL A 81 -0.76 -0.24 -9.49
N THR A 82 -0.92 1.07 -9.25
CA THR A 82 -1.23 2.05 -10.31
C THR A 82 0.00 2.59 -11.04
N THR A 83 1.19 2.59 -10.41
CA THR A 83 2.41 3.13 -11.03
C THR A 83 3.43 2.05 -11.34
N THR A 84 3.80 1.23 -10.36
CA THR A 84 4.86 0.22 -10.54
C THR A 84 4.40 -0.93 -11.43
N PHE A 85 3.13 -1.34 -11.28
CA PHE A 85 2.50 -2.46 -12.00
C PHE A 85 1.37 -2.01 -12.93
N GLU A 86 1.38 -0.77 -13.39
CA GLU A 86 0.34 -0.20 -14.28
C GLU A 86 0.06 -1.10 -15.48
N ALA A 87 1.11 -1.59 -16.13
CA ALA A 87 0.98 -2.49 -17.28
C ALA A 87 0.31 -3.85 -16.97
N TRP A 88 0.20 -4.20 -15.68
CA TRP A 88 -0.45 -5.42 -15.20
C TRP A 88 -1.80 -5.17 -14.55
N LEU A 89 -2.17 -3.91 -14.33
CA LEU A 89 -3.34 -3.51 -13.56
C LEU A 89 -4.63 -4.22 -14.00
N LYS A 90 -4.84 -4.29 -15.32
CA LYS A 90 -6.02 -4.89 -15.95
C LYS A 90 -5.76 -6.29 -16.50
N LYS A 91 -4.57 -6.83 -16.30
CA LYS A 91 -4.26 -8.19 -16.75
C LYS A 91 -4.83 -9.21 -15.77
N PRO A 92 -5.37 -10.34 -16.29
CA PRO A 92 -5.68 -11.50 -15.46
C PRO A 92 -4.42 -11.93 -14.68
N LEU A 93 -4.60 -12.26 -13.40
CA LEU A 93 -3.46 -12.67 -12.56
C LEU A 93 -2.68 -13.85 -13.11
N LYS A 94 -3.37 -14.81 -13.73
CA LYS A 94 -2.76 -15.99 -14.36
C LYS A 94 -1.76 -15.65 -15.48
N ASP A 95 -1.89 -14.46 -16.07
CA ASP A 95 -1.02 -14.00 -17.17
C ASP A 95 0.24 -13.30 -16.65
N ILE A 96 0.34 -13.08 -15.34
CA ILE A 96 1.53 -12.53 -14.68
C ILE A 96 2.40 -13.71 -14.24
N ASN A 97 3.27 -14.14 -15.13
CA ASN A 97 4.13 -15.31 -14.92
C ASN A 97 5.47 -14.95 -14.26
N ARG A 98 6.24 -15.99 -13.90
CA ARG A 98 7.55 -15.86 -13.24
C ARG A 98 8.58 -15.09 -14.07
N GLU A 99 8.53 -15.20 -15.41
CA GLU A 99 9.42 -14.49 -16.31
C GLU A 99 9.14 -12.99 -16.29
N ALA A 100 7.86 -12.59 -16.42
CA ALA A 100 7.42 -11.21 -16.31
C ALA A 100 7.83 -10.58 -14.98
N VAL A 101 7.63 -11.32 -13.87
CA VAL A 101 8.05 -10.91 -12.52
C VAL A 101 9.56 -10.66 -12.48
N THR A 102 10.36 -11.61 -12.94
CA THR A 102 11.83 -11.48 -12.94
C THR A 102 12.31 -10.32 -13.78
N LYS A 103 11.74 -10.15 -14.99
CA LYS A 103 12.08 -9.05 -15.89
C LYS A 103 11.78 -7.70 -15.23
N ARG A 104 10.55 -7.52 -14.74
CA ARG A 104 10.12 -6.25 -14.12
C ARG A 104 10.89 -5.92 -12.83
N PHE A 105 11.19 -6.92 -12.01
CA PHE A 105 12.03 -6.75 -10.83
C PHE A 105 13.42 -6.22 -11.19
N ASN A 106 14.08 -6.83 -12.18
CA ASN A 106 15.40 -6.40 -12.63
C ASN A 106 15.38 -5.00 -13.29
N GLU A 107 14.33 -4.67 -14.03
CA GLU A 107 14.15 -3.32 -14.59
C GLU A 107 14.14 -2.26 -13.48
N ILE A 108 13.29 -2.44 -12.46
CA ILE A 108 13.20 -1.48 -11.35
C ILE A 108 14.50 -1.44 -10.55
N LYS A 109 15.08 -2.61 -10.26
CA LYS A 109 16.34 -2.71 -9.53
C LYS A 109 17.46 -1.90 -10.20
N THR A 110 17.53 -1.92 -11.54
CA THR A 110 18.63 -1.31 -12.29
C THR A 110 18.34 0.10 -12.79
N LYS A 111 17.08 0.42 -13.09
CA LYS A 111 16.68 1.68 -13.74
C LYS A 111 15.68 2.50 -12.92
N GLY A 112 15.11 1.92 -11.83
CA GLY A 112 13.99 2.54 -11.11
C GLY A 112 12.66 2.45 -11.87
N THR A 113 11.59 2.95 -11.27
CA THR A 113 10.27 3.00 -11.92
C THR A 113 10.16 4.11 -12.96
N THR A 114 10.94 5.18 -12.81
CA THR A 114 10.94 6.37 -13.68
C THR A 114 12.15 6.43 -14.61
N GLY A 115 13.04 5.44 -14.57
CA GLY A 115 14.26 5.46 -15.37
C GLY A 115 15.41 6.32 -14.82
N ASN A 116 15.25 6.94 -13.65
CA ASN A 116 16.20 7.90 -13.08
C ASN A 116 17.38 7.25 -12.33
N GLY A 117 17.56 5.95 -12.46
CA GLY A 117 18.67 5.22 -11.87
C GLY A 117 18.25 4.01 -11.02
N PRO A 118 19.22 3.26 -10.46
CA PRO A 118 18.96 2.04 -9.71
C PRO A 118 18.09 2.28 -8.46
N ALA A 119 17.05 1.46 -8.28
CA ALA A 119 16.15 1.55 -7.13
C ALA A 119 15.90 0.18 -6.47
N PRO A 120 16.93 -0.48 -5.91
CA PRO A 120 16.82 -1.83 -5.36
C PRO A 120 15.86 -1.92 -4.17
N ALA A 121 15.81 -0.91 -3.30
CA ALA A 121 14.87 -0.88 -2.18
C ALA A 121 13.42 -0.77 -2.66
N GLN A 122 13.17 0.05 -3.67
CA GLN A 122 11.84 0.20 -4.28
C GLN A 122 11.40 -1.09 -4.98
N ALA A 123 12.32 -1.78 -5.67
CA ALA A 123 12.04 -3.09 -6.26
C ALA A 123 11.61 -4.09 -5.17
N ASN A 124 12.38 -4.22 -4.09
CA ASN A 124 12.03 -5.10 -2.99
C ASN A 124 10.64 -4.77 -2.40
N GLN A 125 10.38 -3.49 -2.12
CA GLN A 125 9.11 -3.04 -1.54
C GLN A 125 7.93 -3.35 -2.46
N ALA A 126 8.02 -2.99 -3.75
CA ALA A 126 6.96 -3.24 -4.72
C ALA A 126 6.63 -4.72 -4.85
N PHE A 127 7.65 -5.56 -4.94
CA PHE A 127 7.43 -7.00 -5.10
C PHE A 127 7.03 -7.71 -3.80
N ALA A 128 7.34 -7.14 -2.63
CA ALA A 128 6.75 -7.60 -1.36
C ALA A 128 5.24 -7.35 -1.33
N VAL A 129 4.77 -6.18 -1.79
CA VAL A 129 3.34 -5.88 -1.96
C VAL A 129 2.72 -6.84 -2.98
N LEU A 130 3.32 -7.01 -4.15
CA LEU A 130 2.81 -7.93 -5.17
C LEU A 130 2.69 -9.37 -4.64
N ARG A 131 3.70 -9.85 -3.90
CA ARG A 131 3.69 -11.16 -3.26
C ARG A 131 2.53 -11.32 -2.29
N ALA A 132 2.25 -10.29 -1.49
CA ALA A 132 1.13 -10.29 -0.56
C ALA A 132 -0.22 -10.38 -1.29
N LEU A 133 -0.38 -9.65 -2.41
CA LEU A 133 -1.58 -9.69 -3.25
C LEU A 133 -1.80 -11.07 -3.89
N PHE A 134 -0.75 -11.69 -4.44
CA PHE A 134 -0.84 -13.05 -4.97
C PHE A 134 -1.18 -14.08 -3.89
N ASN A 135 -0.56 -14.00 -2.70
CA ASN A 135 -0.87 -14.88 -1.59
C ASN A 135 -2.31 -14.72 -1.10
N TYR A 136 -2.85 -13.51 -1.13
CA TYR A 136 -4.26 -13.26 -0.85
C TYR A 136 -5.14 -13.87 -1.94
N ALA A 137 -4.81 -13.66 -3.22
CA ALA A 137 -5.57 -14.20 -4.33
C ALA A 137 -5.66 -15.74 -4.30
N ILE A 138 -4.54 -16.41 -4.02
CA ILE A 138 -4.48 -17.89 -3.88
C ILE A 138 -5.42 -18.38 -2.77
N ARG A 139 -5.64 -17.62 -1.71
CA ARG A 139 -6.50 -18.02 -0.58
C ARG A 139 -7.97 -17.70 -0.81
N GLU A 140 -8.27 -16.54 -1.37
CA GLU A 140 -9.64 -16.00 -1.40
C GLU A 140 -10.37 -16.26 -2.73
N TYR A 141 -9.64 -16.31 -3.85
CA TYR A 141 -10.26 -16.48 -5.16
C TYR A 141 -10.30 -17.95 -5.56
N ARG A 142 -11.52 -18.47 -5.75
CA ARG A 142 -11.80 -19.88 -6.04
C ARG A 142 -12.49 -20.03 -7.37
N GLU A 143 -12.19 -21.14 -8.06
CA GLU A 143 -12.98 -21.62 -9.18
C GLU A 143 -14.31 -22.21 -8.67
N PRO A 144 -15.29 -22.45 -9.57
CA PRO A 144 -16.59 -23.00 -9.18
C PRO A 144 -16.54 -24.36 -8.49
N ASP A 145 -15.49 -25.13 -8.70
CA ASP A 145 -15.23 -26.43 -8.07
C ASP A 145 -14.53 -26.33 -6.71
N GLY A 146 -14.26 -25.10 -6.24
CA GLY A 146 -13.56 -24.82 -4.98
C GLY A 146 -12.04 -24.83 -5.07
N SER A 147 -11.47 -25.20 -6.21
CA SER A 147 -10.01 -25.09 -6.42
C SER A 147 -9.54 -23.64 -6.47
N PRO A 148 -8.30 -23.33 -6.10
CA PRO A 148 -7.78 -21.97 -6.19
C PRO A 148 -7.62 -21.55 -7.66
N VAL A 149 -7.93 -20.30 -7.97
CA VAL A 149 -7.70 -19.70 -9.32
C VAL A 149 -6.22 -19.71 -9.70
N LEU A 150 -5.34 -19.64 -8.71
CA LEU A 150 -3.89 -19.72 -8.84
C LEU A 150 -3.34 -20.78 -7.89
N THR A 151 -2.47 -21.63 -8.37
CA THR A 151 -1.85 -22.71 -7.59
C THR A 151 -0.56 -22.29 -6.90
N ASP A 152 0.16 -21.33 -7.47
CA ASP A 152 1.44 -20.84 -6.95
C ASP A 152 1.60 -19.32 -7.11
N ASN A 153 2.52 -18.77 -6.33
CA ASN A 153 2.83 -17.35 -6.38
C ASN A 153 4.02 -17.11 -7.33
N PRO A 154 3.83 -16.41 -8.46
CA PRO A 154 4.92 -16.18 -9.41
C PRO A 154 6.06 -15.33 -8.82
N VAL A 155 5.81 -14.55 -7.75
CA VAL A 155 6.82 -13.74 -7.08
C VAL A 155 7.82 -14.59 -6.30
N ASP A 156 7.50 -15.86 -6.00
CA ASP A 156 8.40 -16.77 -5.30
C ASP A 156 9.64 -17.13 -6.14
N VAL A 157 9.65 -16.82 -7.45
CA VAL A 157 10.86 -16.88 -8.29
C VAL A 157 11.99 -15.98 -7.77
N LEU A 158 11.65 -14.95 -6.98
CA LEU A 158 12.60 -14.04 -6.34
C LEU A 158 13.21 -14.59 -5.05
N TYR A 159 12.82 -15.79 -4.61
CA TYR A 159 13.45 -16.43 -3.44
C TYR A 159 14.99 -16.46 -3.59
N LYS A 160 15.71 -15.96 -2.58
CA LYS A 160 17.16 -15.73 -2.58
C LYS A 160 17.70 -14.78 -3.68
N LYS A 161 16.81 -14.09 -4.43
CA LYS A 161 17.21 -13.14 -5.51
C LYS A 161 16.82 -11.69 -5.19
N TRP A 162 16.24 -11.43 -4.01
CA TRP A 162 15.94 -10.08 -3.55
C TRP A 162 17.21 -9.23 -3.56
N ALA A 163 17.04 -7.95 -3.88
CA ALA A 163 18.20 -7.04 -3.93
C ALA A 163 18.81 -6.88 -2.52
N PRO A 164 20.13 -7.08 -2.36
CA PRO A 164 20.77 -6.83 -1.09
C PRO A 164 20.73 -5.34 -0.76
N LEU A 165 20.27 -4.99 0.44
CA LEU A 165 20.21 -3.63 0.93
C LEU A 165 21.20 -3.47 2.09
N LYS A 166 22.08 -2.48 1.99
CA LYS A 166 22.95 -2.11 3.11
C LYS A 166 22.14 -1.24 4.09
N PRO A 167 22.26 -1.46 5.40
CA PRO A 167 21.69 -0.56 6.39
C PRO A 167 22.21 0.87 6.19
N ARG A 168 21.38 1.86 6.43
CA ARG A 168 21.82 3.24 6.47
C ARG A 168 22.69 3.44 7.73
N THR A 169 23.91 3.90 7.53
CA THR A 169 24.87 4.17 8.63
C THR A 169 25.05 5.66 8.89
N SER A 170 24.39 6.52 8.08
CA SER A 170 24.48 7.96 8.25
C SER A 170 23.84 8.39 9.57
N ARG A 171 24.64 8.94 10.44
CA ARG A 171 24.23 9.54 11.72
C ARG A 171 25.07 10.78 12.00
N VAL A 172 24.56 11.67 12.83
CA VAL A 172 25.38 12.75 13.37
C VAL A 172 26.40 12.14 14.34
N PRO A 173 27.72 12.29 14.12
CA PRO A 173 28.71 11.82 15.08
C PRO A 173 28.52 12.50 16.44
N ASP A 174 28.77 11.79 17.52
CA ASP A 174 28.58 12.30 18.89
C ASP A 174 29.37 13.59 19.14
N SER A 175 30.59 13.68 18.59
CA SER A 175 31.42 14.89 18.63
C SER A 175 30.83 16.11 17.91
N LYS A 176 29.84 15.94 17.03
CA LYS A 176 29.19 17.01 16.27
C LYS A 176 27.79 17.36 16.77
N VAL A 177 27.25 16.60 17.72
CA VAL A 177 25.88 16.85 18.23
C VAL A 177 25.74 18.28 18.78
N GLY A 178 26.70 18.75 19.57
CA GLY A 178 26.70 20.11 20.11
C GLY A 178 26.75 21.19 19.02
N ALA A 179 27.54 20.98 17.97
CA ALA A 179 27.62 21.92 16.84
C ALA A 179 26.30 21.97 16.05
N VAL A 180 25.64 20.81 15.83
CA VAL A 180 24.32 20.74 15.19
C VAL A 180 23.29 21.45 16.05
N TRP A 181 23.29 21.23 17.35
CA TRP A 181 22.39 21.90 18.28
C TRP A 181 22.56 23.41 18.24
N SER A 182 23.79 23.89 18.32
CA SER A 182 24.09 25.35 18.22
C SER A 182 23.66 25.95 16.89
N PHE A 183 23.83 25.21 15.79
CA PHE A 183 23.33 25.62 14.48
C PHE A 183 21.80 25.75 14.46
N LEU A 184 21.09 24.75 14.98
CA LEU A 184 19.62 24.75 15.05
C LEU A 184 19.12 25.90 15.95
N THR A 185 19.77 26.15 17.08
CA THR A 185 19.44 27.28 17.96
C THR A 185 19.56 28.64 17.24
N LYS A 186 20.67 28.87 16.53
CA LYS A 186 20.85 30.09 15.72
C LYS A 186 19.82 30.18 14.58
N ALA A 187 19.58 29.08 13.88
CA ALA A 187 18.59 29.05 12.82
C ALA A 187 17.16 29.31 13.34
N ARG A 188 16.86 28.87 14.57
CA ARG A 188 15.61 29.14 15.26
C ARG A 188 15.39 30.61 15.53
N GLU A 189 16.42 31.30 16.00
CA GLU A 189 16.41 32.76 16.25
C GLU A 189 16.23 33.56 14.95
N GLN A 190 16.71 33.04 13.84
CA GLN A 190 16.66 33.66 12.51
C GLN A 190 15.45 33.19 11.68
N ALA A 191 14.56 32.39 12.23
CA ALA A 191 13.43 31.87 11.50
C ALA A 191 12.48 32.96 11.03
N TYR A 192 12.37 33.14 9.72
CA TYR A 192 11.63 34.24 9.10
C TYR A 192 10.11 34.00 9.01
N ASN A 193 9.66 32.77 9.22
CA ASN A 193 8.24 32.44 9.24
C ASN A 193 7.93 31.26 10.19
N ARG A 194 6.64 31.05 10.43
CA ARG A 194 6.12 30.03 11.34
C ARG A 194 6.51 28.60 10.93
N ASP A 195 6.45 28.29 9.66
CA ASP A 195 6.71 26.94 9.17
C ASP A 195 8.21 26.58 9.27
N THR A 196 9.10 27.53 8.98
CA THR A 196 10.53 27.38 9.22
C THR A 196 10.82 27.16 10.70
N LEU A 197 10.23 27.95 11.59
CA LEU A 197 10.37 27.78 13.03
C LEU A 197 9.85 26.42 13.48
N ALA A 198 8.67 26.01 12.96
CA ALA A 198 8.07 24.74 13.29
C ALA A 198 8.95 23.55 12.84
N SER A 199 9.56 23.64 11.66
CA SER A 199 10.46 22.62 11.14
C SER A 199 11.74 22.48 11.98
N ILE A 200 12.33 23.61 12.40
CA ILE A 200 13.52 23.61 13.25
C ILE A 200 13.20 23.00 14.63
N ASP A 201 12.11 23.44 15.26
CA ASP A 201 11.68 22.93 16.56
C ASP A 201 11.32 21.44 16.50
N LEU A 202 10.74 20.98 15.40
CA LEU A 202 10.46 19.56 15.17
C LEU A 202 11.77 18.75 15.14
N VAL A 203 12.80 19.22 14.40
CA VAL A 203 14.11 18.57 14.35
C VAL A 203 14.77 18.54 15.73
N MET A 204 14.70 19.66 16.47
CA MET A 204 15.23 19.72 17.83
C MET A 204 14.52 18.74 18.77
N LEU A 205 13.19 18.63 18.70
CA LEU A 205 12.45 17.65 19.49
C LEU A 205 12.79 16.22 19.11
N LEU A 206 12.96 15.92 17.82
CA LEU A 206 13.41 14.61 17.34
C LEU A 206 14.79 14.24 17.93
N MET A 207 15.72 15.18 17.99
CA MET A 207 17.04 14.96 18.61
C MET A 207 16.94 14.66 20.11
N LEU A 208 16.01 15.30 20.82
CA LEU A 208 15.84 15.13 22.27
C LEU A 208 15.05 13.87 22.65
N THR A 209 14.21 13.34 21.76
CA THR A 209 13.25 12.29 22.09
C THR A 209 13.47 10.98 21.35
N GLY A 210 14.11 11.02 20.17
CA GLY A 210 14.23 9.86 19.30
C GLY A 210 12.90 9.38 18.70
N LEU A 211 11.84 10.19 18.75
CA LEU A 211 10.56 9.89 18.10
C LEU A 211 10.73 9.66 16.60
N ARG A 212 9.82 8.90 16.00
CA ARG A 212 9.75 8.86 14.54
C ARG A 212 9.21 10.18 14.00
N ILE A 213 9.72 10.59 12.82
CA ILE A 213 9.34 11.89 12.23
C ILE A 213 7.81 12.03 12.09
N GLY A 214 7.09 10.99 11.64
CA GLY A 214 5.64 11.02 11.55
C GLY A 214 4.95 11.17 12.91
N GLU A 215 5.42 10.47 13.95
CA GLU A 215 4.88 10.56 15.31
C GLU A 215 5.07 11.96 15.90
N CYS A 216 6.22 12.58 15.60
CA CYS A 216 6.53 13.93 16.06
C CYS A 216 5.76 14.99 15.26
N SER A 217 5.71 14.88 13.93
CA SER A 217 5.06 15.88 13.07
C SER A 217 3.54 15.94 13.27
N GLU A 218 2.91 14.80 13.59
CA GLU A 218 1.48 14.67 13.87
C GLU A 218 1.14 14.86 15.36
N LEU A 219 2.12 15.26 16.19
CA LEU A 219 1.90 15.47 17.62
C LEU A 219 0.92 16.60 17.85
N THR A 220 -0.09 16.35 18.68
CA THR A 220 -1.10 17.33 19.07
C THR A 220 -0.94 17.75 20.54
N TRP A 221 -1.37 18.96 20.88
CA TRP A 221 -1.21 19.51 22.22
C TRP A 221 -1.94 18.77 23.33
N ASP A 222 -3.03 18.11 23.02
CA ASP A 222 -3.77 17.24 23.97
C ASP A 222 -2.99 15.99 24.40
N ARG A 223 -1.93 15.65 23.64
CA ARG A 223 -1.02 14.53 23.92
C ARG A 223 0.28 14.95 24.61
N VAL A 224 0.41 16.23 24.97
CA VAL A 224 1.59 16.78 25.62
C VAL A 224 1.23 17.28 27.01
N ASN A 225 1.81 16.67 28.03
CA ASN A 225 1.72 17.18 29.39
C ASN A 225 3.06 17.81 29.80
N LEU A 226 3.13 19.15 29.78
CA LEU A 226 4.35 19.88 30.13
C LEU A 226 4.56 19.95 31.65
N GLU A 227 3.51 19.84 32.44
CA GLU A 227 3.56 19.89 33.89
C GLU A 227 4.19 18.62 34.46
N GLU A 228 3.73 17.47 33.98
CA GLU A 228 4.27 16.16 34.37
C GLU A 228 5.43 15.71 33.47
N GLY A 229 5.74 16.43 32.39
CA GLY A 229 6.89 16.19 31.52
C GLY A 229 6.79 14.92 30.68
N TRP A 230 5.69 14.67 29.97
CA TRP A 230 5.56 13.53 29.06
C TRP A 230 4.78 13.84 27.78
N ILE A 231 5.00 12.97 26.78
CA ILE A 231 4.23 12.90 25.53
C ILE A 231 3.58 11.53 25.41
N HIS A 232 2.31 11.49 25.01
CA HIS A 232 1.59 10.25 24.71
C HIS A 232 1.50 10.00 23.22
N ILE A 233 1.95 8.85 22.76
CA ILE A 233 1.83 8.35 21.38
C ILE A 233 0.85 7.16 21.40
N PRO A 234 -0.43 7.37 21.04
CA PRO A 234 -1.46 6.35 21.19
C PRO A 234 -1.37 5.21 20.19
N ASP A 235 -0.93 5.48 18.95
CA ASP A 235 -0.84 4.47 17.88
C ASP A 235 0.49 4.55 17.14
N PRO A 236 1.62 4.17 17.78
CA PRO A 236 2.91 4.10 17.10
C PRO A 236 2.89 2.98 16.04
N LYS A 237 3.94 2.92 15.23
CA LYS A 237 4.07 1.92 14.16
C LYS A 237 3.88 0.47 14.63
N ASN A 238 4.18 0.18 15.90
CA ASN A 238 4.07 -1.16 16.51
C ASN A 238 2.74 -1.39 17.24
N SER A 239 1.80 -0.44 17.15
CA SER A 239 0.47 -0.48 17.78
C SER A 239 0.46 -0.65 19.31
N ASN A 240 1.60 -0.37 19.99
CA ASN A 240 1.69 -0.35 21.46
C ASN A 240 1.81 1.09 21.90
N PRO A 241 0.80 1.67 22.61
CA PRO A 241 0.86 3.04 23.12
C PRO A 241 2.12 3.29 23.96
N VAL A 242 2.72 4.47 23.78
CA VAL A 242 3.96 4.84 24.49
C VAL A 242 3.76 6.17 25.19
N TRP A 243 4.15 6.21 26.47
CA TRP A 243 4.28 7.42 27.27
C TRP A 243 5.78 7.75 27.33
N LEU A 244 6.18 8.81 26.66
CA LEU A 244 7.57 9.20 26.55
C LEU A 244 7.88 10.32 27.54
N PRO A 245 8.79 10.12 28.51
CA PRO A 245 9.22 11.19 29.40
C PRO A 245 10.04 12.23 28.64
N LEU A 246 9.85 13.49 28.96
CA LEU A 246 10.55 14.63 28.38
C LEU A 246 11.73 15.06 29.25
N SER A 247 12.88 15.32 28.61
CA SER A 247 13.97 16.01 29.28
C SER A 247 13.60 17.48 29.56
N THR A 248 14.31 18.13 30.51
CA THR A 248 14.13 19.54 30.81
C THR A 248 14.24 20.41 29.55
N GLN A 249 15.15 20.08 28.65
CA GLN A 249 15.35 20.81 27.38
C GLN A 249 14.15 20.64 26.44
N ALA A 250 13.56 19.44 26.39
CA ALA A 250 12.37 19.19 25.58
C ALA A 250 11.14 19.93 26.13
N VAL A 251 10.95 19.96 27.47
CA VAL A 251 9.91 20.73 28.12
C VAL A 251 10.10 22.22 27.81
N GLN A 252 11.31 22.76 27.95
CA GLN A 252 11.61 24.16 27.66
C GLN A 252 11.34 24.52 26.19
N LEU A 253 11.73 23.65 25.24
CA LEU A 253 11.46 23.84 23.82
C LEU A 253 9.94 23.93 23.56
N LEU A 254 9.17 23.03 24.12
CA LEU A 254 7.71 22.98 23.93
C LEU A 254 6.99 24.12 24.66
N THR A 255 7.46 24.53 25.84
CA THR A 255 6.89 25.66 26.60
C THR A 255 7.03 26.97 25.85
N THR A 256 8.18 27.20 25.19
CA THR A 256 8.43 28.42 24.39
C THR A 256 7.72 28.42 23.04
N ARG A 257 7.12 27.28 22.66
CA ARG A 257 6.46 27.16 21.37
C ARG A 257 5.04 27.75 21.39
N GLN A 258 4.79 28.67 20.43
CA GLN A 258 3.48 29.30 20.30
C GLN A 258 2.41 28.30 19.84
N ARG A 259 1.31 28.24 20.57
CA ARG A 259 0.11 27.51 20.13
C ARG A 259 -0.63 28.34 19.06
N VAL A 260 -0.92 27.73 17.93
CA VAL A 260 -1.65 28.38 16.85
C VAL A 260 -3.14 28.21 17.03
N LYS A 261 -3.87 29.33 17.11
CA LYS A 261 -5.34 29.31 17.28
C LYS A 261 -5.98 28.50 16.14
N GLY A 262 -6.83 27.53 16.51
CA GLY A 262 -7.54 26.68 15.57
C GLY A 262 -6.74 25.48 15.03
N SER A 263 -5.46 25.32 15.42
CA SER A 263 -4.67 24.12 15.08
C SER A 263 -4.45 23.26 16.31
N PRO A 264 -4.73 21.96 16.26
CA PRO A 264 -4.42 21.05 17.36
C PRO A 264 -2.93 20.68 17.41
N PHE A 265 -2.21 20.86 16.31
CA PHE A 265 -0.83 20.37 16.15
C PHE A 265 0.21 21.23 16.88
N VAL A 266 1.18 20.54 17.49
CA VAL A 266 2.37 21.17 18.08
C VAL A 266 3.21 21.82 16.99
N PHE A 267 3.40 21.16 15.86
CA PHE A 267 4.15 21.63 14.70
C PHE A 267 3.22 21.98 13.54
N SER A 268 2.35 22.97 13.79
CA SER A 268 1.38 23.43 12.79
C SER A 268 2.05 24.06 11.58
N SER A 269 1.46 23.86 10.39
CA SER A 269 1.90 24.41 9.11
C SER A 269 0.74 25.02 8.33
N TRP A 270 1.04 25.87 7.35
CA TRP A 270 0.09 26.39 6.37
C TRP A 270 -0.29 25.36 5.29
N GLY A 271 0.42 24.23 5.20
CA GLY A 271 0.16 23.16 4.24
C GLY A 271 -1.20 22.50 4.46
N LYS A 272 -1.70 21.79 3.44
CA LYS A 272 -3.01 21.08 3.49
C LYS A 272 -3.14 20.10 4.66
N ALA A 273 -2.04 19.54 5.15
CA ALA A 273 -2.03 18.64 6.29
C ALA A 273 -2.24 19.36 7.64
N GLY A 274 -2.06 20.69 7.69
CA GLY A 274 -2.14 21.50 8.90
C GLY A 274 -0.96 21.36 9.85
N HIS A 275 -0.01 20.47 9.56
CA HIS A 275 1.23 20.23 10.31
C HIS A 275 2.43 20.12 9.35
N ILE A 276 3.65 20.22 9.90
CA ILE A 276 4.87 19.99 9.12
C ILE A 276 4.86 18.56 8.59
N LYS A 277 5.10 18.43 7.28
CA LYS A 277 5.21 17.13 6.58
C LYS A 277 6.57 17.08 5.90
N ASP A 278 7.18 15.86 5.87
CA ASP A 278 8.44 15.58 5.16
C ASP A 278 8.32 15.75 3.66
#